data_8bf3646805410cb990549e1126c374bb
#
_entry.id   8bf3646805410cb990549e1126c374bb
#
_cell.length_a   1.000
_cell.length_b   1.000
_cell.length_c   1.000
_cell.angle_alpha   90.00
_cell.angle_beta   90.00
_cell.angle_gamma   90.00
#
_symmetry.space_group_name_H-M   'P 1'
#
loop_
_entity.id
_entity.type
_entity.pdbx_description
1 polymer ?
#
loop_
_entity_poly.entity_id
_entity_poly.type
_entity_poly.pdbx_seq_one_letter_code
_entity_poly.pdbx_strand_id
1 'polypeptide(L)'
;MKKLFYCKVCRGIFALTLAAVLWFSLVARLFDQSEENYLSADRIAPLGRAIAARHIKFWTDPELRRLELEKMRSRNAAWDFMARCFFVWSLANMGLRE
;
A
#
# COMPACT_ATOMS: atom_id res chain seq x y z
N MET A 1 -2.90 40.32 -29.98
CA MET A 1 -3.57 39.04 -29.68
C MET A 1 -2.63 37.84 -29.65
N LYS A 2 -1.74 37.65 -30.63
CA LYS A 2 -0.83 36.45 -30.63
C LYS A 2 0.08 36.35 -29.41
N LYS A 3 0.66 37.45 -28.91
CA LYS A 3 1.54 37.42 -27.70
C LYS A 3 0.81 37.03 -26.43
N LEU A 4 -0.47 37.44 -26.29
CA LEU A 4 -1.27 37.10 -25.11
C LEU A 4 -1.71 35.63 -25.10
N PHE A 5 -1.97 35.09 -26.29
CA PHE A 5 -2.30 33.66 -26.45
C PHE A 5 -1.08 32.79 -26.18
N TYR A 6 0.10 33.17 -26.68
CA TYR A 6 1.36 32.48 -26.41
C TYR A 6 1.71 32.45 -24.92
N CYS A 7 1.44 33.52 -24.19
CA CYS A 7 1.67 33.59 -22.75
C CYS A 7 0.72 32.61 -21.99
N LYS A 8 -0.54 32.51 -22.39
CA LYS A 8 -1.49 31.58 -21.78
C LYS A 8 -1.14 30.11 -22.03
N VAL A 9 -0.74 29.80 -23.27
CA VAL A 9 -0.30 28.43 -23.65
C VAL A 9 0.98 28.06 -22.91
N CYS A 10 2.00 28.95 -22.87
CA CYS A 10 3.24 28.69 -22.14
C CYS A 10 3.00 28.48 -20.64
N ARG A 11 2.09 29.25 -20.03
CA ARG A 11 1.70 29.07 -18.62
C ARG A 11 1.00 27.73 -18.40
N GLY A 12 0.12 27.32 -19.32
CA GLY A 12 -0.56 26.02 -19.27
C GLY A 12 0.44 24.86 -19.35
N ILE A 13 1.36 24.92 -20.31
CA ILE A 13 2.42 23.90 -20.47
C ILE A 13 3.30 23.84 -19.21
N PHE A 14 3.71 24.98 -18.68
CA PHE A 14 4.53 25.04 -17.47
C PHE A 14 3.81 24.42 -16.27
N ALA A 15 2.53 24.77 -16.06
CA ALA A 15 1.72 24.22 -14.97
C ALA A 15 1.54 22.69 -15.10
N LEU A 16 1.34 22.22 -16.32
CA LEU A 16 1.18 20.78 -16.60
C LEU A 16 2.49 20.00 -16.36
N THR A 17 3.62 20.58 -16.80
CA THR A 17 4.95 19.99 -16.56
C THR A 17 5.25 19.95 -15.07
N LEU A 18 5.00 21.04 -14.35
CA LEU A 18 5.22 21.08 -12.90
C LEU A 18 4.35 20.06 -12.17
N ALA A 19 3.08 19.96 -12.53
CA ALA A 19 2.17 18.97 -11.96
C ALA A 19 2.64 17.53 -12.23
N ALA A 20 3.11 17.24 -13.45
CA ALA A 20 3.66 15.94 -13.79
C ALA A 20 4.92 15.61 -12.98
N VAL A 21 5.86 16.56 -12.87
CA VAL A 21 7.09 16.37 -12.08
C VAL A 21 6.77 16.10 -10.61
N LEU A 22 5.86 16.87 -10.03
CA LEU A 22 5.44 16.67 -8.63
C LEU A 22 4.75 15.31 -8.44
N TRP A 23 3.87 14.94 -9.37
CA TRP A 23 3.18 13.64 -9.33
C TRP A 23 4.15 12.47 -9.42
N PHE A 24 5.03 12.46 -10.43
CA PHE A 24 6.02 11.39 -10.59
C PHE A 24 6.99 11.32 -9.41
N SER A 25 7.43 12.46 -8.87
CA SER A 25 8.30 12.48 -7.69
C SER A 25 7.60 11.93 -6.45
N LEU A 26 6.29 12.22 -6.27
CA LEU A 26 5.50 11.68 -5.16
C LEU A 26 5.30 10.18 -5.31
N VAL A 27 4.91 9.74 -6.50
CA VAL A 27 4.71 8.31 -6.80
C VAL A 27 6.01 7.53 -6.62
N ALA A 28 7.13 8.03 -7.15
CA ALA A 28 8.43 7.40 -6.97
C ALA A 28 8.78 7.25 -5.48
N ARG A 29 8.60 8.28 -4.66
CA ARG A 29 8.87 8.19 -3.22
C ARG A 29 7.97 7.21 -2.46
N LEU A 30 6.72 7.05 -2.92
CA LEU A 30 5.78 6.11 -2.29
C LEU A 30 6.07 4.64 -2.65
N PHE A 31 6.60 4.40 -3.85
CA PHE A 31 6.82 3.06 -4.38
C PHE A 31 8.29 2.66 -4.52
N ASP A 32 9.21 3.61 -4.41
CA ASP A 32 10.66 3.36 -4.45
C ASP A 32 11.14 2.91 -3.07
N GLN A 33 10.77 1.70 -2.72
CA GLN A 33 11.33 1.03 -1.55
C GLN A 33 12.44 0.08 -2.02
N SER A 34 13.51 0.00 -1.23
CA SER A 34 14.62 -0.89 -1.56
C SER A 34 14.12 -2.33 -1.67
N GLU A 35 14.66 -3.08 -2.61
CA GLU A 35 14.33 -4.48 -2.86
C GLU A 35 14.47 -5.33 -1.59
N GLU A 36 15.41 -5.00 -0.73
CA GLU A 36 15.66 -5.66 0.57
C GLU A 36 14.45 -5.61 1.53
N ASN A 37 13.55 -4.61 1.38
CA ASN A 37 12.32 -4.54 2.17
C ASN A 37 11.29 -5.59 1.77
N TYR A 38 11.32 -6.02 0.50
CA TYR A 38 10.35 -6.96 -0.06
C TYR A 38 10.88 -8.37 -0.20
N LEU A 39 12.17 -8.51 -0.46
CA LEU A 39 12.81 -9.79 -0.75
C LEU A 39 13.89 -10.07 0.29
N SER A 40 13.87 -11.28 0.81
CA SER A 40 14.94 -11.86 1.60
C SER A 40 15.05 -13.33 1.23
N ALA A 41 16.26 -13.76 0.86
CA ALA A 41 16.50 -15.14 0.47
C ALA A 41 16.35 -16.11 1.66
N ASP A 42 16.84 -15.69 2.84
CA ASP A 42 17.01 -16.58 3.99
C ASP A 42 16.12 -16.24 5.18
N ARG A 43 15.35 -15.15 5.11
CA ARG A 43 14.57 -14.63 6.24
C ARG A 43 13.26 -14.02 5.77
N ILE A 44 12.41 -13.69 6.74
CA ILE A 44 11.22 -12.90 6.48
C ILE A 44 11.63 -11.47 6.18
N ALA A 45 11.23 -10.96 5.02
CA ALA A 45 11.49 -9.56 4.63
C ALA A 45 10.95 -8.58 5.68
N PRO A 46 11.63 -7.45 5.94
CA PRO A 46 11.22 -6.47 6.95
C PRO A 46 9.77 -5.98 6.78
N LEU A 47 9.34 -5.73 5.55
CA LEU A 47 7.96 -5.34 5.24
C LEU A 47 6.96 -6.46 5.57
N GLY A 48 7.30 -7.72 5.25
CA GLY A 48 6.49 -8.89 5.59
C GLY A 48 6.30 -9.01 7.10
N ARG A 49 7.37 -8.83 7.87
CA ARG A 49 7.32 -8.84 9.34
C ARG A 49 6.45 -7.71 9.90
N ALA A 50 6.56 -6.51 9.37
CA ALA A 50 5.74 -5.36 9.77
C ALA A 50 4.25 -5.57 9.46
N ILE A 51 3.93 -6.14 8.31
CA ILE A 51 2.55 -6.49 7.91
C ILE A 51 2.00 -7.58 8.84
N ALA A 52 2.76 -8.62 9.12
CA ALA A 52 2.35 -9.70 10.03
C ALA A 52 2.07 -9.16 11.44
N ALA A 53 2.92 -8.31 11.99
CA ALA A 53 2.73 -7.68 13.29
C ALA A 53 1.41 -6.87 13.35
N ARG A 54 1.09 -6.12 12.29
CA ARG A 54 -0.17 -5.38 12.18
C ARG A 54 -1.37 -6.32 12.11
N HIS A 55 -1.28 -7.41 11.37
CA HIS A 55 -2.35 -8.40 11.30
C HIS A 55 -2.54 -9.15 12.63
N ILE A 56 -1.47 -9.50 13.33
CA ILE A 56 -1.57 -10.10 14.67
C ILE A 56 -2.33 -9.15 15.61
N LYS A 57 -1.96 -7.86 15.63
CA LYS A 57 -2.67 -6.86 16.43
C LYS A 57 -4.15 -6.78 16.06
N PHE A 58 -4.48 -6.80 14.79
CA PHE A 58 -5.85 -6.81 14.30
C PHE A 58 -6.67 -8.02 14.83
N TRP A 59 -6.07 -9.21 14.85
CA TRP A 59 -6.76 -10.41 15.30
C TRP A 59 -6.81 -10.56 16.83
N THR A 60 -5.87 -9.97 17.55
CA THR A 60 -5.80 -10.05 19.02
C THR A 60 -6.60 -8.95 19.73
N ASP A 61 -6.84 -7.82 19.09
CA ASP A 61 -7.65 -6.73 19.63
C ASP A 61 -9.13 -6.95 19.28
N PRO A 62 -10.03 -7.21 20.25
CA PRO A 62 -11.44 -7.52 19.99
C PRO A 62 -12.20 -6.36 19.30
N GLU A 63 -11.93 -5.11 19.70
CA GLU A 63 -12.62 -3.94 19.16
C GLU A 63 -12.19 -3.67 17.74
N LEU A 64 -10.88 -3.64 17.50
CA LEU A 64 -10.34 -3.44 16.17
C LEU A 64 -10.83 -4.54 15.21
N ARG A 65 -10.82 -5.79 15.67
CA ARG A 65 -11.34 -6.94 14.90
C ARG A 65 -12.81 -6.76 14.55
N ARG A 66 -13.65 -6.38 15.53
CA ARG A 66 -15.09 -6.19 15.29
C ARG A 66 -15.34 -5.13 14.21
N LEU A 67 -14.71 -3.97 14.33
CA LEU A 67 -14.88 -2.86 13.40
C LEU A 67 -14.43 -3.23 11.98
N GLU A 68 -13.26 -3.85 11.83
CA GLU A 68 -12.73 -4.18 10.52
C GLU A 68 -13.47 -5.35 9.86
N LEU A 69 -13.93 -6.35 10.63
CA LEU A 69 -14.77 -7.42 10.10
C LEU A 69 -16.12 -6.91 9.64
N GLU A 70 -16.77 -6.02 10.39
CA GLU A 70 -18.03 -5.39 9.98
C GLU A 70 -17.85 -4.62 8.66
N LYS A 71 -16.77 -3.87 8.52
CA LYS A 71 -16.41 -3.14 7.31
C LYS A 71 -16.13 -4.07 6.12
N MET A 72 -15.45 -5.18 6.33
CA MET A 72 -15.23 -6.19 5.30
C MET A 72 -16.54 -6.82 4.84
N ARG A 73 -17.38 -7.27 5.78
CA ARG A 73 -18.67 -7.92 5.51
C ARG A 73 -19.66 -6.99 4.80
N SER A 74 -19.66 -5.69 5.14
CA SER A 74 -20.53 -4.71 4.49
C SER A 74 -20.20 -4.53 3.00
N ARG A 75 -18.97 -4.81 2.60
CA ARG A 75 -18.52 -4.73 1.20
C ARG A 75 -18.64 -6.05 0.47
N ASN A 76 -18.19 -7.12 1.10
CA ASN A 76 -18.26 -8.48 0.54
C ASN A 76 -18.14 -9.50 1.69
N ALA A 77 -19.17 -10.31 1.88
CA ALA A 77 -19.22 -11.33 2.95
C ALA A 77 -18.05 -12.35 2.87
N ALA A 78 -17.56 -12.64 1.67
CA ALA A 78 -16.44 -13.56 1.48
C ALA A 78 -15.10 -13.01 1.96
N TRP A 79 -14.95 -11.69 2.09
CA TRP A 79 -13.67 -11.07 2.49
C TRP A 79 -13.25 -11.41 3.91
N ASP A 80 -14.20 -11.59 4.84
CA ASP A 80 -13.89 -12.07 6.19
C ASP A 80 -13.24 -13.46 6.16
N PHE A 81 -13.81 -14.37 5.40
CA PHE A 81 -13.26 -15.72 5.23
C PHE A 81 -11.89 -15.70 4.56
N MET A 82 -11.75 -14.96 3.46
CA MET A 82 -10.49 -14.82 2.73
C MET A 82 -9.39 -14.21 3.61
N ALA A 83 -9.70 -13.16 4.38
CA ALA A 83 -8.75 -12.52 5.27
C ALA A 83 -8.19 -13.50 6.32
N ARG A 84 -9.04 -14.38 6.88
CA ARG A 84 -8.60 -15.42 7.82
C ARG A 84 -7.70 -16.47 7.15
N CYS A 85 -8.13 -16.97 6.00
CA CYS A 85 -7.35 -17.96 5.26
C CYS A 85 -5.96 -17.44 4.86
N PHE A 86 -5.90 -16.23 4.29
CA PHE A 86 -4.63 -15.62 3.91
C PHE A 86 -3.74 -15.30 5.11
N PHE A 87 -4.32 -14.88 6.22
CA PHE A 87 -3.56 -14.63 7.44
C PHE A 87 -2.90 -15.90 7.97
N VAL A 88 -3.67 -16.98 8.12
CA VAL A 88 -3.15 -18.28 8.60
C VAL A 88 -2.08 -18.81 7.63
N TRP A 89 -2.35 -18.76 6.34
CA TRP A 89 -1.38 -19.22 5.33
C TRP A 89 -0.10 -18.39 5.34
N SER A 90 -0.22 -17.07 5.45
CA SER A 90 0.96 -16.20 5.52
C SER A 90 1.81 -16.48 6.75
N LEU A 91 1.20 -16.65 7.92
CA LEU A 91 1.93 -17.01 9.16
C LEU A 91 2.60 -18.38 9.06
N ALA A 92 1.92 -19.38 8.50
CA ALA A 92 2.49 -20.70 8.28
C ALA A 92 3.74 -20.65 7.37
N ASN A 93 3.64 -19.90 6.24
CA ASN A 93 4.78 -19.71 5.35
C ASN A 93 5.94 -18.92 6.01
N MET A 94 5.63 -17.98 6.88
CA MET A 94 6.66 -17.24 7.63
C MET A 94 7.37 -18.16 8.64
N GLY A 95 6.61 -19.00 9.37
CA GLY A 95 7.18 -19.95 10.31
C GLY A 95 8.07 -21.04 9.68
N LEU A 96 7.90 -21.31 8.38
CA LEU A 96 8.79 -22.21 7.64
C LEU A 96 10.13 -21.55 7.26
N ARG A 97 10.26 -20.23 7.39
CA ARG A 97 11.45 -19.45 7.03
C ARG A 97 12.26 -18.96 8.23
N GLU A 98 11.76 -19.16 9.43
CA GLU A 98 12.46 -18.91 10.71
C GLU A 98 13.11 -20.17 11.26
#